data_99ecc40fc7476d237dd7e56078d3d856
#
_entry.id   99ecc40fc7476d237dd7e56078d3d856
#
_cell.length_a   1.000
_cell.length_b   1.000
_cell.length_c   1.000
_cell.angle_alpha   90.00
_cell.angle_beta   90.00
_cell.angle_gamma   90.00
#
_symmetry.space_group_name_H-M   'P 1'
#
loop_
_entity.id
_entity.type
_entity.pdbx_description
1 polymer ?
#
loop_
_entity_poly.entity_id
_entity_poly.type
_entity_poly.pdbx_seq_one_letter_code
_entity_poly.pdbx_strand_id
1 'polypeptide(L)'
;VVQRSVWTEARRIRFERLPPGAYRFRVMACNGDGVWNTEGAEVEWDIKPFFWETAWFRLACLCVGGGVLAGAVLSSERRRVRLRLAAAARREELSNERARIARDLHDEIGAKLTKLALLGDMAAEDAKDNPVLRREVEEMAGAARLTHRAFDEIVWSVSPRNDTVRRLSHYICKYAEDFFAKTEVKCLCYLPNDLPDRPLHPRCRHQMFLAVKEGLNNVLKHANAPQVTITIMLSGGRLRVEVKDEGRGFDLAEAGEVGEGIRNMHERMKAVGGLLLMQSARGTGTHLVFEMPVDKEVQA
;
A
#
# COMPACT_ATOMS: atom_id res chain seq x y z
N VAL A 1 17.88 -50.50 -46.55
CA VAL A 1 19.16 -51.21 -46.60
C VAL A 1 20.08 -50.44 -47.56
N VAL A 2 21.09 -49.78 -47.04
CA VAL A 2 22.09 -49.10 -47.86
C VAL A 2 23.09 -50.09 -48.30
N GLN A 3 22.95 -50.55 -49.51
CA GLN A 3 23.90 -51.48 -50.14
C GLN A 3 25.10 -50.66 -50.64
N ARG A 4 26.25 -50.83 -50.01
CA ARG A 4 27.51 -50.21 -50.44
C ARG A 4 28.44 -51.35 -50.94
N SER A 5 28.61 -51.45 -52.22
CA SER A 5 29.59 -52.39 -52.85
C SER A 5 30.93 -51.65 -52.99
N VAL A 6 32.02 -52.28 -52.54
CA VAL A 6 33.36 -51.74 -52.66
C VAL A 6 34.22 -52.84 -53.33
N TRP A 7 34.78 -52.51 -54.48
CA TRP A 7 35.76 -53.33 -55.14
C TRP A 7 37.15 -53.04 -54.56
N THR A 8 37.82 -54.04 -54.03
CA THR A 8 39.15 -53.85 -53.45
C THR A 8 40.01 -55.10 -53.55
N GLU A 9 41.28 -54.86 -53.73
CA GLU A 9 42.31 -55.90 -53.61
C GLU A 9 42.84 -56.03 -52.18
N ALA A 10 42.35 -55.13 -51.33
CA ALA A 10 42.77 -55.08 -49.94
C ALA A 10 42.17 -56.22 -49.14
N ARG A 11 42.99 -56.89 -48.33
CA ARG A 11 42.59 -58.02 -47.46
C ARG A 11 41.88 -57.52 -46.16
N ARG A 12 41.74 -56.20 -45.96
CA ARG A 12 41.09 -55.58 -44.76
C ARG A 12 40.29 -54.36 -45.19
N ILE A 13 39.03 -54.34 -44.71
CA ILE A 13 38.15 -53.16 -44.83
C ILE A 13 37.83 -52.70 -43.43
N ARG A 14 37.98 -51.37 -43.13
CA ARG A 14 37.61 -50.78 -41.89
C ARG A 14 36.37 -49.91 -42.09
N PHE A 15 35.35 -50.20 -41.35
CA PHE A 15 34.17 -49.36 -41.29
C PHE A 15 34.25 -48.48 -40.00
N GLU A 16 34.19 -47.19 -40.16
CA GLU A 16 34.21 -46.22 -39.00
C GLU A 16 32.81 -45.71 -38.75
N ARG A 17 32.38 -45.69 -37.45
CA ARG A 17 31.11 -45.12 -36.97
C ARG A 17 29.87 -45.70 -37.65
N LEU A 18 29.72 -46.97 -37.60
CA LEU A 18 28.46 -47.60 -38.00
C LEU A 18 27.37 -47.26 -36.97
N PRO A 19 26.21 -46.70 -37.39
CA PRO A 19 25.10 -46.44 -36.47
C PRO A 19 24.50 -47.73 -35.93
N PRO A 20 23.75 -47.71 -34.82
CA PRO A 20 23.03 -48.89 -34.34
C PRO A 20 22.10 -49.48 -35.41
N GLY A 21 22.13 -50.80 -35.54
CA GLY A 21 21.34 -51.51 -36.54
C GLY A 21 21.91 -52.88 -36.91
N ALA A 22 21.13 -53.65 -37.69
CA ALA A 22 21.53 -54.93 -38.21
C ALA A 22 22.37 -54.75 -39.50
N TYR A 23 23.52 -55.36 -39.53
CA TYR A 23 24.46 -55.29 -40.63
C TYR A 23 24.72 -56.69 -41.18
N ARG A 24 24.76 -56.80 -42.52
CA ARG A 24 25.11 -58.00 -43.27
C ARG A 24 26.29 -57.69 -44.17
N PHE A 25 27.41 -58.35 -43.96
CA PHE A 25 28.61 -58.21 -44.76
C PHE A 25 28.78 -59.47 -45.60
N ARG A 26 28.83 -59.33 -46.91
CA ARG A 26 28.99 -60.41 -47.88
C ARG A 26 30.26 -60.21 -48.72
N VAL A 27 31.07 -61.19 -48.75
CA VAL A 27 32.32 -61.15 -49.51
C VAL A 27 32.18 -62.15 -50.68
N MET A 28 32.45 -61.71 -51.88
CA MET A 28 32.52 -62.50 -53.10
C MET A 28 33.93 -62.42 -53.65
N ALA A 29 34.45 -63.50 -54.16
CA ALA A 29 35.77 -63.53 -54.71
C ALA A 29 35.70 -64.07 -56.18
N CYS A 30 36.69 -63.64 -57.00
CA CYS A 30 36.85 -64.04 -58.36
C CYS A 30 38.17 -64.78 -58.49
N ASN A 31 38.20 -65.86 -59.28
CA ASN A 31 39.44 -66.54 -59.61
C ASN A 31 40.21 -65.82 -60.75
N GLY A 32 41.42 -66.30 -61.11
CA GLY A 32 42.24 -65.65 -62.13
C GLY A 32 41.65 -65.67 -63.55
N ASP A 33 40.65 -66.53 -63.81
CA ASP A 33 39.93 -66.67 -65.10
C ASP A 33 38.64 -65.78 -65.14
N GLY A 34 38.41 -64.93 -64.15
CA GLY A 34 37.26 -64.06 -64.12
C GLY A 34 35.93 -64.67 -63.60
N VAL A 35 35.96 -65.93 -63.12
CA VAL A 35 34.76 -66.60 -62.59
C VAL A 35 34.51 -66.22 -61.16
N TRP A 36 33.33 -65.65 -60.88
CA TRP A 36 32.90 -65.15 -59.56
C TRP A 36 32.21 -66.24 -58.75
N ASN A 37 32.59 -66.37 -57.47
CA ASN A 37 31.78 -67.11 -56.51
C ASN A 37 30.60 -66.19 -56.06
N THR A 38 29.44 -66.50 -56.63
CA THR A 38 28.21 -65.69 -56.35
C THR A 38 27.53 -66.04 -55.03
N GLU A 39 27.87 -67.21 -54.43
CA GLU A 39 27.35 -67.52 -53.08
C GLU A 39 28.05 -66.68 -52.00
N GLY A 40 29.38 -66.49 -52.11
CA GLY A 40 30.21 -65.72 -51.22
C GLY A 40 30.17 -66.22 -49.76
N ALA A 41 30.92 -65.52 -48.90
CA ALA A 41 30.86 -65.69 -47.44
C ALA A 41 30.09 -64.51 -46.84
N GLU A 42 29.16 -64.82 -45.93
CA GLU A 42 28.29 -63.84 -45.33
C GLU A 42 28.44 -63.84 -43.81
N VAL A 43 28.52 -62.62 -43.20
CA VAL A 43 28.58 -62.41 -41.75
C VAL A 43 27.54 -61.37 -41.38
N GLU A 44 26.70 -61.70 -40.43
CA GLU A 44 25.71 -60.80 -39.87
C GLU A 44 26.12 -60.44 -38.46
N TRP A 45 25.91 -59.13 -38.09
CA TRP A 45 26.04 -58.65 -36.71
C TRP A 45 25.07 -57.56 -36.47
N ASP A 46 24.70 -57.35 -35.19
CA ASP A 46 23.79 -56.33 -34.74
C ASP A 46 24.51 -55.40 -33.78
N ILE A 47 24.45 -54.06 -34.06
CA ILE A 47 24.98 -53.01 -33.22
C ILE A 47 23.81 -52.46 -32.42
N LYS A 48 23.78 -52.77 -31.12
CA LYS A 48 22.74 -52.29 -30.22
C LYS A 48 22.97 -50.80 -29.88
N PRO A 49 21.89 -49.97 -29.82
CA PRO A 49 21.99 -48.58 -29.38
C PRO A 49 22.45 -48.53 -27.92
N PHE A 50 23.15 -47.47 -27.56
CA PHE A 50 23.46 -47.18 -26.15
C PHE A 50 22.17 -46.93 -25.40
N PHE A 51 22.14 -47.23 -24.08
CA PHE A 51 20.95 -47.10 -23.24
C PHE A 51 20.36 -45.66 -23.26
N TRP A 52 21.22 -44.62 -23.35
CA TRP A 52 20.81 -43.20 -23.44
C TRP A 52 20.19 -42.84 -24.80
N GLU A 53 20.34 -43.64 -25.83
CA GLU A 53 19.72 -43.44 -27.14
C GLU A 53 18.32 -44.05 -27.21
N THR A 54 17.97 -44.88 -26.22
CA THR A 54 16.69 -45.59 -26.18
C THR A 54 15.54 -44.67 -25.84
N ALA A 55 14.36 -44.91 -26.41
CA ALA A 55 13.16 -44.10 -26.19
C ALA A 55 12.74 -44.08 -24.74
N TRP A 56 12.87 -45.22 -24.01
CA TRP A 56 12.49 -45.29 -22.59
C TRP A 56 13.37 -44.40 -21.70
N PHE A 57 14.68 -44.32 -22.00
CA PHE A 57 15.59 -43.46 -21.22
C PHE A 57 15.26 -41.95 -21.42
N ARG A 58 15.00 -41.56 -22.68
CA ARG A 58 14.58 -40.19 -22.99
C ARG A 58 13.26 -39.82 -22.29
N LEU A 59 12.30 -40.77 -22.29
CA LEU A 59 11.03 -40.60 -21.58
C LEU A 59 11.25 -40.45 -20.05
N ALA A 60 12.10 -41.30 -19.47
CA ALA A 60 12.45 -41.22 -18.04
C ALA A 60 13.07 -39.86 -17.67
N CYS A 61 14.00 -39.36 -18.50
CA CYS A 61 14.59 -38.05 -18.31
C CYS A 61 13.56 -36.92 -18.39
N LEU A 62 12.61 -36.98 -19.32
CA LEU A 62 11.51 -36.02 -19.43
C LEU A 62 10.58 -36.05 -18.21
N CYS A 63 10.24 -37.26 -17.72
CA CYS A 63 9.42 -37.41 -16.52
C CYS A 63 10.11 -36.86 -15.26
N VAL A 64 11.40 -37.15 -15.08
CA VAL A 64 12.18 -36.59 -13.95
C VAL A 64 12.29 -35.08 -14.05
N GLY A 65 12.65 -34.55 -15.22
CA GLY A 65 12.74 -33.11 -15.47
C GLY A 65 11.40 -32.39 -15.23
N GLY A 66 10.31 -32.96 -15.77
CA GLY A 66 8.95 -32.45 -15.56
C GLY A 66 8.54 -32.49 -14.08
N GLY A 67 8.85 -33.55 -13.36
CA GLY A 67 8.59 -33.71 -11.94
C GLY A 67 9.35 -32.68 -11.09
N VAL A 68 10.63 -32.44 -11.39
CA VAL A 68 11.45 -31.43 -10.71
C VAL A 68 10.88 -30.01 -10.96
N LEU A 69 10.53 -29.73 -12.21
CA LEU A 69 9.94 -28.44 -12.58
C LEU A 69 8.60 -28.21 -11.89
N ALA A 70 7.71 -29.19 -11.91
CA ALA A 70 6.42 -29.13 -11.21
C ALA A 70 6.60 -28.95 -9.71
N GLY A 71 7.54 -29.70 -9.10
CA GLY A 71 7.88 -29.55 -7.67
C GLY A 71 8.41 -28.15 -7.33
N ALA A 72 9.27 -27.59 -8.18
CA ALA A 72 9.77 -26.22 -8.01
C ALA A 72 8.65 -25.16 -8.10
N VAL A 73 7.74 -25.29 -9.06
CA VAL A 73 6.60 -24.38 -9.21
C VAL A 73 5.67 -24.48 -8.00
N LEU A 74 5.28 -25.69 -7.61
CA LEU A 74 4.40 -25.92 -6.44
C LEU A 74 5.03 -25.40 -5.14
N SER A 75 6.33 -25.60 -4.94
CA SER A 75 7.05 -25.11 -3.75
C SER A 75 7.12 -23.58 -3.73
N SER A 76 7.34 -22.94 -4.88
CA SER A 76 7.35 -21.48 -5.01
C SER A 76 5.99 -20.87 -4.70
N GLU A 77 4.89 -21.46 -5.22
CA GLU A 77 3.53 -21.02 -4.92
C GLU A 77 3.18 -21.18 -3.43
N ARG A 78 3.51 -22.34 -2.84
CA ARG A 78 3.33 -22.54 -1.38
C ARG A 78 4.10 -21.52 -0.56
N ARG A 79 5.32 -21.18 -0.96
CA ARG A 79 6.12 -20.15 -0.29
C ARG A 79 5.49 -18.77 -0.41
N ARG A 80 5.01 -18.39 -1.59
CA ARG A 80 4.29 -17.12 -1.82
C ARG A 80 3.04 -17.01 -0.96
N VAL A 81 2.23 -18.06 -0.90
CA VAL A 81 1.01 -18.10 -0.07
C VAL A 81 1.37 -17.97 1.42
N ARG A 82 2.37 -18.70 1.90
CA ARG A 82 2.83 -18.59 3.30
C ARG A 82 3.30 -17.19 3.66
N LEU A 83 4.06 -16.53 2.77
CA LEU A 83 4.53 -15.17 2.99
C LEU A 83 3.36 -14.16 3.02
N ARG A 84 2.37 -14.32 2.15
CA ARG A 84 1.16 -13.48 2.16
C ARG A 84 0.34 -13.66 3.44
N LEU A 85 0.15 -14.90 3.89
CA LEU A 85 -0.55 -15.19 5.14
C LEU A 85 0.20 -14.64 6.36
N ALA A 86 1.52 -14.81 6.42
CA ALA A 86 2.34 -14.24 7.50
C ALA A 86 2.29 -12.70 7.51
N ALA A 87 2.33 -12.05 6.34
CA ALA A 87 2.20 -10.60 6.24
C ALA A 87 0.80 -10.11 6.66
N ALA A 88 -0.26 -10.84 6.28
CA ALA A 88 -1.63 -10.52 6.70
C ALA A 88 -1.80 -10.67 8.22
N ALA A 89 -1.33 -11.78 8.80
CA ALA A 89 -1.38 -12.01 10.25
C ALA A 89 -0.63 -10.92 11.03
N ARG A 90 0.55 -10.50 10.54
CA ARG A 90 1.30 -9.42 11.18
C ARG A 90 0.60 -8.05 11.08
N ARG A 91 -0.06 -7.76 9.95
CA ARG A 91 -0.87 -6.53 9.83
C ARG A 91 -2.06 -6.53 10.80
N GLU A 92 -2.71 -7.68 10.96
CA GLU A 92 -3.82 -7.86 11.90
C GLU A 92 -3.35 -7.70 13.35
N GLU A 93 -2.23 -8.33 13.73
CA GLU A 93 -1.62 -8.20 15.06
C GLU A 93 -1.29 -6.72 15.38
N LEU A 94 -0.63 -6.02 14.46
CA LEU A 94 -0.34 -4.59 14.61
C LEU A 94 -1.61 -3.74 14.70
N SER A 95 -2.65 -4.07 13.95
CA SER A 95 -3.94 -3.39 14.02
C SER A 95 -4.61 -3.60 15.38
N ASN A 96 -4.62 -4.83 15.88
CA ASN A 96 -5.19 -5.17 17.18
C ASN A 96 -4.43 -4.50 18.33
N GLU A 97 -3.10 -4.46 18.25
CA GLU A 97 -2.26 -3.77 19.24
C GLU A 97 -2.53 -2.26 19.26
N ARG A 98 -2.62 -1.62 18.08
CA ARG A 98 -3.00 -0.20 17.98
C ARG A 98 -4.39 0.06 18.57
N ALA A 99 -5.36 -0.85 18.31
CA ALA A 99 -6.71 -0.72 18.87
C ALA A 99 -6.71 -0.88 20.40
N ARG A 100 -5.85 -1.74 20.94
CA ARG A 100 -5.68 -1.92 22.38
C ARG A 100 -5.07 -0.67 23.00
N ILE A 101 -3.94 -0.21 22.47
CA ILE A 101 -3.26 1.00 22.96
C ILE A 101 -4.20 2.20 22.93
N ALA A 102 -4.95 2.40 21.86
CA ALA A 102 -5.88 3.53 21.76
C ALA A 102 -6.97 3.50 22.84
N ARG A 103 -7.49 2.30 23.20
CA ARG A 103 -8.46 2.13 24.28
C ARG A 103 -7.84 2.37 25.66
N ASP A 104 -6.72 1.71 25.94
CA ASP A 104 -6.03 1.82 27.22
C ASP A 104 -5.64 3.28 27.53
N LEU A 105 -5.15 3.98 26.49
CA LEU A 105 -4.84 5.40 26.59
C LEU A 105 -6.10 6.23 26.85
N HIS A 106 -7.18 6.03 26.09
CA HIS A 106 -8.43 6.79 26.27
C HIS A 106 -9.00 6.61 27.68
N ASP A 107 -9.05 5.37 28.17
CA ASP A 107 -9.65 5.03 29.44
C ASP A 107 -8.80 5.55 30.62
N GLU A 108 -7.47 5.46 30.55
CA GLU A 108 -6.62 5.84 31.66
C GLU A 108 -6.29 7.34 31.68
N ILE A 109 -5.84 7.90 30.58
CA ILE A 109 -5.38 9.30 30.54
C ILE A 109 -6.56 10.24 30.34
N GLY A 110 -7.52 9.88 29.48
CA GLY A 110 -8.71 10.68 29.23
C GLY A 110 -9.52 10.91 30.51
N ALA A 111 -9.77 9.83 31.27
CA ALA A 111 -10.46 9.94 32.56
C ALA A 111 -9.72 10.84 33.58
N LYS A 112 -8.37 10.72 33.64
CA LYS A 112 -7.55 11.56 34.54
C LYS A 112 -7.60 13.04 34.15
N LEU A 113 -7.51 13.36 32.86
CA LEU A 113 -7.58 14.74 32.36
C LEU A 113 -8.96 15.37 32.59
N THR A 114 -10.03 14.59 32.36
CA THR A 114 -11.40 15.03 32.64
C THR A 114 -11.56 15.32 34.14
N LYS A 115 -11.06 14.46 35.02
CA LYS A 115 -11.08 14.67 36.46
C LYS A 115 -10.30 15.93 36.88
N LEU A 116 -9.12 16.17 36.30
CA LEU A 116 -8.31 17.35 36.56
C LEU A 116 -9.04 18.64 36.16
N ALA A 117 -9.68 18.64 34.98
CA ALA A 117 -10.48 19.77 34.55
C ALA A 117 -11.66 20.07 35.49
N LEU A 118 -12.38 19.03 35.94
CA LEU A 118 -13.49 19.14 36.86
C LEU A 118 -13.04 19.67 38.24
N LEU A 119 -11.96 19.13 38.79
CA LEU A 119 -11.39 19.59 40.05
C LEU A 119 -10.93 21.05 39.96
N GLY A 120 -10.37 21.47 38.84
CA GLY A 120 -10.02 22.86 38.58
C GLY A 120 -11.25 23.77 38.54
N ASP A 121 -12.33 23.33 37.86
CA ASP A 121 -13.58 24.12 37.84
C ASP A 121 -14.21 24.28 39.25
N MET A 122 -14.19 23.20 40.07
CA MET A 122 -14.64 23.25 41.47
C MET A 122 -13.77 24.17 42.31
N ALA A 123 -12.44 24.07 42.19
CA ALA A 123 -11.52 24.92 42.94
C ALA A 123 -11.63 26.41 42.54
N ALA A 124 -11.92 26.72 41.27
CA ALA A 124 -12.19 28.08 40.82
C ALA A 124 -13.47 28.65 41.41
N GLU A 125 -14.49 27.80 41.62
CA GLU A 125 -15.72 28.17 42.30
C GLU A 125 -15.50 28.44 43.79
N ASP A 126 -14.68 27.62 44.47
CA ASP A 126 -14.32 27.80 45.87
C ASP A 126 -13.43 29.06 46.09
N ALA A 127 -12.67 29.46 45.07
CA ALA A 127 -11.78 30.61 45.09
C ALA A 127 -12.47 31.96 44.75
N LYS A 128 -13.82 32.06 44.86
CA LYS A 128 -14.58 33.25 44.47
C LYS A 128 -14.10 34.54 45.13
N ASP A 129 -13.67 34.45 46.39
CA ASP A 129 -13.24 35.60 47.19
C ASP A 129 -11.76 35.99 46.95
N ASN A 130 -11.02 35.19 46.14
CA ASN A 130 -9.64 35.47 45.78
C ASN A 130 -9.47 35.49 44.25
N PRO A 131 -9.57 36.68 43.61
CA PRO A 131 -9.55 36.76 42.15
C PRO A 131 -8.24 36.29 41.50
N VAL A 132 -7.12 36.39 42.23
CA VAL A 132 -5.81 35.91 41.70
C VAL A 132 -5.80 34.40 41.68
N LEU A 133 -6.13 33.73 42.78
CA LEU A 133 -6.17 32.27 42.87
C LEU A 133 -7.21 31.70 41.91
N ARG A 134 -8.39 32.33 41.82
CA ARG A 134 -9.43 31.92 40.87
C ARG A 134 -8.90 31.89 39.42
N ARG A 135 -8.21 32.95 38.99
CA ARG A 135 -7.63 33.02 37.64
C ARG A 135 -6.59 31.95 37.41
N GLU A 136 -5.70 31.68 38.35
CA GLU A 136 -4.67 30.64 38.23
C GLU A 136 -5.30 29.26 38.06
N VAL A 137 -6.34 28.96 38.85
CA VAL A 137 -7.06 27.69 38.78
C VAL A 137 -7.86 27.57 37.48
N GLU A 138 -8.51 28.62 37.01
CA GLU A 138 -9.18 28.63 35.69
C GLU A 138 -8.20 28.41 34.55
N GLU A 139 -6.99 28.96 34.60
CA GLU A 139 -5.91 28.70 33.64
C GLU A 139 -5.47 27.24 33.67
N MET A 140 -5.31 26.63 34.85
CA MET A 140 -4.98 25.20 35.00
C MET A 140 -6.08 24.30 34.45
N ALA A 141 -7.34 24.56 34.77
CA ALA A 141 -8.48 23.81 34.22
C ALA A 141 -8.57 23.94 32.69
N GLY A 142 -8.30 25.15 32.18
CA GLY A 142 -8.19 25.43 30.76
C GLY A 142 -7.08 24.60 30.06
N ALA A 143 -5.89 24.56 30.66
CA ALA A 143 -4.77 23.77 30.18
C ALA A 143 -5.09 22.26 30.19
N ALA A 144 -5.74 21.74 31.23
CA ALA A 144 -6.19 20.36 31.30
C ALA A 144 -7.16 20.00 30.16
N ARG A 145 -8.14 20.89 29.89
CA ARG A 145 -9.10 20.72 28.77
C ARG A 145 -8.42 20.77 27.39
N LEU A 146 -7.45 21.66 27.21
CA LEU A 146 -6.65 21.72 25.97
C LEU A 146 -5.84 20.44 25.75
N THR A 147 -5.19 19.97 26.83
CA THR A 147 -4.43 18.72 26.81
C THR A 147 -5.33 17.53 26.51
N HIS A 148 -6.52 17.46 27.09
CA HIS A 148 -7.49 16.40 26.81
C HIS A 148 -7.90 16.39 25.34
N ARG A 149 -8.19 17.53 24.73
CA ARG A 149 -8.52 17.61 23.30
C ARG A 149 -7.37 17.17 22.40
N ALA A 150 -6.16 17.61 22.70
CA ALA A 150 -4.96 17.18 21.95
C ALA A 150 -4.74 15.65 22.08
N PHE A 151 -5.01 15.12 23.26
CA PHE A 151 -4.91 13.70 23.55
C PHE A 151 -5.97 12.88 22.79
N ASP A 152 -7.23 13.30 22.79
CA ASP A 152 -8.30 12.66 22.01
C ASP A 152 -7.97 12.61 20.51
N GLU A 153 -7.33 13.65 19.98
CA GLU A 153 -6.84 13.67 18.60
C GLU A 153 -5.79 12.59 18.35
N ILE A 154 -4.85 12.41 19.29
CA ILE A 154 -3.82 11.36 19.20
C ILE A 154 -4.49 9.99 19.24
N VAL A 155 -5.37 9.72 20.20
CA VAL A 155 -6.11 8.45 20.35
C VAL A 155 -6.92 8.16 19.08
N TRP A 156 -7.62 9.18 18.56
CA TRP A 156 -8.36 9.04 17.31
C TRP A 156 -7.45 8.68 16.14
N SER A 157 -6.26 9.30 16.08
CA SER A 157 -5.29 9.05 15.00
C SER A 157 -4.64 7.67 15.05
N VAL A 158 -4.56 7.04 16.21
CA VAL A 158 -3.96 5.71 16.41
C VAL A 158 -4.99 4.60 16.18
N SER A 159 -6.28 4.83 16.45
CA SER A 159 -7.32 3.81 16.41
C SER A 159 -7.61 3.31 14.97
N PRO A 160 -7.44 1.99 14.68
CA PRO A 160 -7.72 1.42 13.36
C PRO A 160 -9.21 1.45 12.99
N ARG A 161 -10.09 1.55 13.97
CA ARG A 161 -11.55 1.66 13.72
C ARG A 161 -11.91 2.91 12.92
N ASN A 162 -11.02 3.89 12.90
CA ASN A 162 -11.21 5.17 12.21
C ASN A 162 -10.58 5.18 10.79
N ASP A 163 -9.99 4.06 10.34
CA ASP A 163 -9.29 3.96 9.07
C ASP A 163 -10.27 3.79 7.89
N THR A 164 -11.29 4.67 7.81
CA THR A 164 -12.23 4.72 6.68
C THR A 164 -12.55 6.17 6.28
N VAL A 165 -12.95 6.33 5.01
CA VAL A 165 -13.36 7.63 4.44
C VAL A 165 -14.52 8.21 5.25
N ARG A 166 -15.55 7.40 5.51
CA ARG A 166 -16.73 7.82 6.26
C ARG A 166 -16.37 8.33 7.65
N ARG A 167 -15.51 7.62 8.39
CA ARG A 167 -15.08 8.00 9.74
C ARG A 167 -14.28 9.30 9.74
N LEU A 168 -13.35 9.46 8.81
CA LEU A 168 -12.61 10.71 8.66
C LEU A 168 -13.54 11.89 8.38
N SER A 169 -14.49 11.73 7.48
CA SER A 169 -15.42 12.79 7.08
C SER A 169 -16.29 13.26 8.24
N HIS A 170 -16.88 12.32 8.98
CA HIS A 170 -17.66 12.66 10.18
C HIS A 170 -16.79 13.33 11.26
N TYR A 171 -15.54 12.86 11.42
CA TYR A 171 -14.65 13.44 12.42
C TYR A 171 -14.25 14.88 12.07
N ILE A 172 -13.98 15.17 10.79
CA ILE A 172 -13.70 16.54 10.32
C ILE A 172 -14.87 17.47 10.63
N CYS A 173 -16.10 17.05 10.30
CA CYS A 173 -17.30 17.87 10.56
C CYS A 173 -17.50 18.10 12.06
N LYS A 174 -17.46 17.03 12.85
CA LYS A 174 -17.60 17.16 14.31
C LYS A 174 -16.52 18.04 14.92
N TYR A 175 -15.26 17.84 14.49
CA TYR A 175 -14.16 18.68 14.98
C TYR A 175 -14.38 20.16 14.64
N ALA A 176 -14.83 20.49 13.45
CA ALA A 176 -15.09 21.86 13.04
C ALA A 176 -16.26 22.50 13.82
N GLU A 177 -17.36 21.76 14.01
CA GLU A 177 -18.49 22.20 14.83
C GLU A 177 -18.05 22.49 16.25
N ASP A 178 -17.32 21.57 16.91
CA ASP A 178 -16.81 21.72 18.26
C ASP A 178 -15.77 22.87 18.36
N PHE A 179 -14.97 23.06 17.30
CA PHE A 179 -13.93 24.10 17.23
C PHE A 179 -14.53 25.51 17.18
N PHE A 180 -15.60 25.70 16.41
CA PHE A 180 -16.28 26.99 16.28
C PHE A 180 -17.43 27.20 17.26
N ALA A 181 -17.84 26.19 18.05
CA ALA A 181 -18.99 26.24 18.93
C ALA A 181 -18.96 27.40 19.96
N LYS A 182 -17.76 27.89 20.34
CA LYS A 182 -17.57 28.99 21.31
C LYS A 182 -17.08 30.27 20.64
N THR A 183 -17.23 30.38 19.33
CA THR A 183 -16.84 31.56 18.55
C THR A 183 -18.07 32.16 17.87
N GLU A 184 -17.92 33.36 17.33
CA GLU A 184 -18.99 34.02 16.55
C GLU A 184 -19.08 33.49 15.10
N VAL A 185 -18.19 32.55 14.70
CA VAL A 185 -18.15 32.02 13.36
C VAL A 185 -19.18 30.89 13.20
N LYS A 186 -20.13 31.08 12.32
CA LYS A 186 -21.11 30.04 11.98
C LYS A 186 -20.43 28.94 11.15
N CYS A 187 -20.40 27.71 11.65
CA CYS A 187 -19.86 26.55 10.93
C CYS A 187 -20.99 25.77 10.23
N LEU A 188 -20.86 25.56 8.94
CA LEU A 188 -21.77 24.71 8.14
C LEU A 188 -20.99 23.54 7.58
N CYS A 189 -21.52 22.31 7.75
CA CYS A 189 -20.88 21.10 7.25
C CYS A 189 -21.82 20.34 6.32
N TYR A 190 -21.38 20.12 5.08
CA TYR A 190 -22.11 19.38 4.07
C TYR A 190 -21.41 18.05 3.81
N LEU A 191 -22.10 16.98 4.15
CA LEU A 191 -21.64 15.60 4.03
C LEU A 191 -22.68 14.77 3.29
N PRO A 192 -22.34 14.04 2.21
CA PRO A 192 -23.27 13.12 1.56
C PRO A 192 -23.71 12.00 2.52
N ASN A 193 -25.01 11.69 2.52
CA ASN A 193 -25.57 10.63 3.37
C ASN A 193 -25.06 9.22 2.98
N ASP A 194 -24.63 9.03 1.76
CA ASP A 194 -24.25 7.77 1.13
C ASP A 194 -22.73 7.59 0.98
N LEU A 195 -21.93 8.31 1.76
CA LEU A 195 -20.48 8.11 1.73
C LEU A 195 -20.14 6.63 2.02
N PRO A 196 -19.42 5.96 1.10
CA PRO A 196 -19.07 4.57 1.29
C PRO A 196 -18.04 4.41 2.41
N ASP A 197 -18.13 3.29 3.13
CA ASP A 197 -17.17 2.94 4.19
C ASP A 197 -15.90 2.31 3.59
N ARG A 198 -15.23 3.06 2.70
CA ARG A 198 -13.98 2.63 2.07
C ARG A 198 -12.82 2.69 3.05
N PRO A 199 -11.96 1.65 3.08
CA PRO A 199 -10.73 1.70 3.86
C PRO A 199 -9.85 2.89 3.44
N LEU A 200 -9.22 3.52 4.42
CA LEU A 200 -8.32 4.63 4.22
C LEU A 200 -7.03 4.38 4.99
N HIS A 201 -5.88 4.53 4.33
CA HIS A 201 -4.59 4.33 5.00
C HIS A 201 -4.45 5.31 6.17
N PRO A 202 -3.97 4.88 7.38
CA PRO A 202 -3.85 5.72 8.57
C PRO A 202 -3.08 7.02 8.31
N ARG A 203 -2.01 6.97 7.52
CA ARG A 203 -1.22 8.15 7.14
C ARG A 203 -2.05 9.14 6.31
N CYS A 204 -2.87 8.67 5.37
CA CYS A 204 -3.75 9.52 4.57
C CYS A 204 -4.78 10.23 5.44
N ARG A 205 -5.43 9.47 6.34
CA ARG A 205 -6.37 10.01 7.32
C ARG A 205 -5.74 11.11 8.19
N HIS A 206 -4.58 10.83 8.76
CA HIS A 206 -3.88 11.77 9.66
C HIS A 206 -3.44 13.04 8.94
N GLN A 207 -2.81 12.93 7.75
CA GLN A 207 -2.33 14.09 7.02
C GLN A 207 -3.47 14.97 6.50
N MET A 208 -4.55 14.36 5.98
CA MET A 208 -5.75 15.11 5.59
C MET A 208 -6.35 15.87 6.76
N PHE A 209 -6.55 15.20 7.91
CA PHE A 209 -7.10 15.85 9.09
C PHE A 209 -6.24 17.03 9.56
N LEU A 210 -4.91 16.85 9.65
CA LEU A 210 -4.02 17.93 10.09
C LEU A 210 -3.97 19.09 9.10
N ALA A 211 -4.07 18.83 7.80
CA ALA A 211 -4.14 19.89 6.79
C ALA A 211 -5.45 20.69 6.90
N VAL A 212 -6.58 20.01 7.04
CA VAL A 212 -7.89 20.67 7.23
C VAL A 212 -7.91 21.45 8.55
N LYS A 213 -7.40 20.89 9.65
CA LYS A 213 -7.29 21.55 10.95
C LYS A 213 -6.52 22.87 10.86
N GLU A 214 -5.42 22.90 10.11
CA GLU A 214 -4.66 24.13 9.88
C GLU A 214 -5.47 25.16 9.07
N GLY A 215 -6.23 24.70 8.08
CA GLY A 215 -7.17 25.57 7.37
C GLY A 215 -8.22 26.22 8.28
N LEU A 216 -8.81 25.44 9.20
CA LEU A 216 -9.77 25.94 10.18
C LEU A 216 -9.13 26.92 11.19
N ASN A 217 -7.89 26.64 11.61
CA ASN A 217 -7.12 27.58 12.44
C ASN A 217 -6.89 28.93 11.74
N ASN A 218 -6.60 28.88 10.43
CA ASN A 218 -6.40 30.10 9.64
C ASN A 218 -7.69 30.92 9.52
N VAL A 219 -8.85 30.27 9.39
CA VAL A 219 -10.14 30.93 9.41
C VAL A 219 -10.32 31.69 10.74
N LEU A 220 -10.11 31.01 11.87
CA LEU A 220 -10.30 31.62 13.19
C LEU A 220 -9.32 32.77 13.46
N LYS A 221 -8.05 32.62 13.10
CA LYS A 221 -7.01 33.60 13.42
C LYS A 221 -6.95 34.78 12.47
N HIS A 222 -7.29 34.54 11.19
CA HIS A 222 -6.94 35.48 10.13
C HIS A 222 -8.12 35.95 9.28
N ALA A 223 -9.18 35.14 9.13
CA ALA A 223 -10.23 35.46 8.17
C ALA A 223 -11.19 36.55 8.65
N ASN A 224 -11.44 36.67 9.96
CA ASN A 224 -12.52 37.50 10.51
C ASN A 224 -13.85 37.21 9.79
N ALA A 225 -14.13 35.93 9.58
CA ALA A 225 -15.27 35.47 8.80
C ALA A 225 -16.52 35.29 9.68
N PRO A 226 -17.70 35.71 9.23
CA PRO A 226 -18.95 35.41 9.94
C PRO A 226 -19.36 33.93 9.78
N GLN A 227 -18.88 33.28 8.70
CA GLN A 227 -19.25 31.91 8.38
C GLN A 227 -18.10 31.19 7.74
N VAL A 228 -18.01 29.88 8.05
CA VAL A 228 -17.18 28.89 7.35
C VAL A 228 -18.03 27.72 6.88
N THR A 229 -17.80 27.27 5.65
CA THR A 229 -18.49 26.15 5.04
C THR A 229 -17.49 25.04 4.74
N ILE A 230 -17.79 23.83 5.18
CA ILE A 230 -17.00 22.63 4.91
C ILE A 230 -17.84 21.73 4.01
N THR A 231 -17.30 21.33 2.88
CA THR A 231 -17.96 20.39 1.97
C THR A 231 -17.06 19.19 1.74
N ILE A 232 -17.60 17.99 1.92
CA ILE A 232 -16.85 16.75 1.75
C ILE A 232 -17.50 15.92 0.66
N MET A 233 -16.70 15.45 -0.29
CA MET A 233 -17.16 14.64 -1.43
C MET A 233 -16.17 13.52 -1.75
N LEU A 234 -16.70 12.40 -2.23
CA LEU A 234 -15.90 11.31 -2.78
C LEU A 234 -16.32 11.10 -4.23
N SER A 235 -15.42 11.36 -5.16
CA SER A 235 -15.66 11.19 -6.59
C SER A 235 -14.43 10.65 -7.30
N GLY A 236 -14.61 9.71 -8.23
CA GLY A 236 -13.51 9.15 -9.02
C GLY A 236 -12.39 8.52 -8.18
N GLY A 237 -12.70 7.94 -7.00
CA GLY A 237 -11.68 7.37 -6.11
C GLY A 237 -10.82 8.42 -5.38
N ARG A 238 -11.23 9.68 -5.37
CA ARG A 238 -10.57 10.78 -4.66
C ARG A 238 -11.49 11.37 -3.62
N LEU A 239 -10.95 11.52 -2.40
CA LEU A 239 -11.60 12.28 -1.33
C LEU A 239 -11.24 13.74 -1.48
N ARG A 240 -12.28 14.60 -1.52
CA ARG A 240 -12.16 16.04 -1.61
C ARG A 240 -12.82 16.67 -0.39
N VAL A 241 -12.07 17.52 0.30
CA VAL A 241 -12.55 18.33 1.41
C VAL A 241 -12.33 19.80 1.06
N GLU A 242 -13.39 20.56 1.06
CA GLU A 242 -13.36 22.00 0.79
C GLU A 242 -13.62 22.75 2.09
N VAL A 243 -12.84 23.79 2.36
CA VAL A 243 -13.04 24.74 3.44
C VAL A 243 -13.14 26.11 2.82
N LYS A 244 -14.31 26.75 2.93
CA LYS A 244 -14.58 28.07 2.37
C LYS A 244 -15.03 29.00 3.48
N ASP A 245 -14.32 30.09 3.69
CA ASP A 245 -14.73 31.18 4.56
C ASP A 245 -15.23 32.41 3.79
N GLU A 246 -16.06 33.20 4.42
CA GLU A 246 -16.59 34.45 3.90
C GLU A 246 -15.91 35.66 4.59
N GLY A 247 -14.61 35.54 4.87
CA GLY A 247 -13.83 36.52 5.56
C GLY A 247 -13.17 37.56 4.65
N ARG A 248 -12.17 38.24 5.21
CA ARG A 248 -11.45 39.33 4.52
C ARG A 248 -10.61 38.86 3.32
N GLY A 249 -10.26 37.58 3.27
CA GLY A 249 -9.33 37.07 2.29
C GLY A 249 -7.97 37.75 2.29
N PHE A 250 -7.11 37.40 1.35
CA PHE A 250 -5.79 38.00 1.14
C PHE A 250 -5.33 37.83 -0.31
N ASP A 251 -4.39 38.67 -0.73
CA ASP A 251 -3.77 38.54 -2.05
C ASP A 251 -2.63 37.53 -2.02
N LEU A 252 -2.77 36.47 -2.82
CA LEU A 252 -1.78 35.40 -2.92
C LEU A 252 -0.44 35.88 -3.52
N ALA A 253 -0.46 36.92 -4.34
CA ALA A 253 0.75 37.47 -4.97
C ALA A 253 1.54 38.38 -3.99
N GLU A 254 0.86 39.05 -3.08
CA GLU A 254 1.47 39.88 -2.03
C GLU A 254 1.94 39.07 -0.81
N ALA A 255 1.42 37.86 -0.61
CA ALA A 255 1.84 36.93 0.42
C ALA A 255 3.20 36.32 0.12
N GLY A 256 4.21 37.15 -0.16
CA GLY A 256 5.54 36.86 -0.73
C GLY A 256 6.39 35.78 -0.03
N GLU A 257 6.09 35.39 1.19
CA GLU A 257 6.46 34.11 1.80
C GLU A 257 5.17 33.44 2.23
N VAL A 258 4.76 32.42 1.51
CA VAL A 258 3.66 31.52 1.89
C VAL A 258 3.86 31.15 3.36
N GLY A 259 2.99 31.66 4.24
CA GLY A 259 3.11 31.44 5.67
C GLY A 259 3.33 29.96 6.00
N GLU A 260 4.05 29.70 7.08
CA GLU A 260 4.44 28.34 7.50
C GLU A 260 3.25 27.36 7.49
N GLY A 261 2.06 27.82 7.92
CA GLY A 261 0.82 27.02 7.91
C GLY A 261 0.42 26.55 6.52
N ILE A 262 0.49 27.43 5.49
CA ILE A 262 0.11 27.07 4.12
C ILE A 262 1.13 26.09 3.52
N ARG A 263 2.42 26.31 3.76
CA ARG A 263 3.47 25.39 3.35
C ARG A 263 3.27 24.02 3.98
N ASN A 264 2.99 23.96 5.28
CA ASN A 264 2.73 22.71 5.99
C ASN A 264 1.51 21.98 5.42
N MET A 265 0.42 22.67 5.06
CA MET A 265 -0.74 22.06 4.41
C MET A 265 -0.37 21.43 3.06
N HIS A 266 0.41 22.13 2.23
CA HIS A 266 0.89 21.61 0.96
C HIS A 266 1.77 20.35 1.13
N GLU A 267 2.74 20.39 2.02
CA GLU A 267 3.64 19.26 2.31
C GLU A 267 2.86 18.04 2.81
N ARG A 268 1.88 18.24 3.68
CA ARG A 268 1.02 17.18 4.19
C ARG A 268 0.22 16.50 3.08
N MET A 269 -0.39 17.28 2.20
CA MET A 269 -1.14 16.74 1.07
C MET A 269 -0.23 16.02 0.08
N LYS A 270 0.93 16.59 -0.23
CA LYS A 270 1.94 15.95 -1.09
C LYS A 270 2.41 14.60 -0.53
N ALA A 271 2.59 14.49 0.78
CA ALA A 271 3.03 13.26 1.47
C ALA A 271 2.07 12.07 1.31
N VAL A 272 0.83 12.32 0.88
CA VAL A 272 -0.21 11.29 0.64
C VAL A 272 -0.62 11.22 -0.84
N GLY A 273 0.16 11.81 -1.75
CA GLY A 273 -0.15 11.84 -3.17
C GLY A 273 -1.38 12.68 -3.52
N GLY A 274 -1.74 13.60 -2.61
CA GLY A 274 -2.81 14.56 -2.76
C GLY A 274 -2.32 15.92 -3.26
N LEU A 275 -3.23 16.86 -3.30
CA LEU A 275 -2.97 18.26 -3.66
C LEU A 275 -3.80 19.20 -2.78
N LEU A 276 -3.31 20.43 -2.65
CA LEU A 276 -4.04 21.56 -2.09
C LEU A 276 -4.19 22.63 -3.17
N LEU A 277 -5.43 23.01 -3.44
CA LEU A 277 -5.74 24.19 -4.24
C LEU A 277 -6.23 25.28 -3.29
N MET A 278 -5.77 26.50 -3.51
CA MET A 278 -6.13 27.65 -2.70
C MET A 278 -6.51 28.82 -3.59
N GLN A 279 -7.63 29.42 -3.29
CA GLN A 279 -8.10 30.66 -3.92
C GLN A 279 -8.43 31.64 -2.80
N SER A 280 -7.89 32.84 -2.87
CA SER A 280 -8.21 33.94 -1.95
C SER A 280 -8.06 35.26 -2.67
N ALA A 281 -8.94 36.19 -2.36
CA ALA A 281 -8.81 37.57 -2.78
C ALA A 281 -9.38 38.49 -1.67
N ARG A 282 -8.87 39.72 -1.57
CA ARG A 282 -9.32 40.69 -0.56
C ARG A 282 -10.82 40.94 -0.67
N GLY A 283 -11.52 40.76 0.46
CA GLY A 283 -12.97 40.96 0.56
C GLY A 283 -13.85 39.83 0.06
N THR A 284 -13.27 38.69 -0.43
CA THR A 284 -14.04 37.54 -0.91
C THR A 284 -13.85 36.27 -0.09
N GLY A 285 -13.01 36.33 0.96
CA GLY A 285 -12.68 35.17 1.78
C GLY A 285 -11.64 34.27 1.15
N THR A 286 -11.50 33.06 1.71
CA THR A 286 -10.56 32.03 1.24
C THR A 286 -11.29 30.72 0.95
N HIS A 287 -10.90 30.05 -0.13
CA HIS A 287 -11.37 28.73 -0.49
C HIS A 287 -10.18 27.77 -0.61
N LEU A 288 -10.13 26.80 0.28
CA LEU A 288 -9.15 25.73 0.32
C LEU A 288 -9.80 24.43 -0.18
N VAL A 289 -9.13 23.74 -1.09
CA VAL A 289 -9.57 22.43 -1.60
C VAL A 289 -8.45 21.42 -1.36
N PHE A 290 -8.68 20.51 -0.45
CA PHE A 290 -7.81 19.37 -0.15
C PHE A 290 -8.31 18.16 -0.93
N GLU A 291 -7.47 17.53 -1.74
CA GLU A 291 -7.86 16.39 -2.54
C GLU A 291 -6.79 15.30 -2.49
N MET A 292 -7.19 14.05 -2.19
CA MET A 292 -6.27 12.92 -2.16
C MET A 292 -6.89 11.65 -2.73
N PRO A 293 -6.09 10.74 -3.31
CA PRO A 293 -6.56 9.42 -3.74
C PRO A 293 -6.87 8.54 -2.52
N VAL A 294 -7.96 7.75 -2.60
CA VAL A 294 -8.35 6.79 -1.56
C VAL A 294 -7.75 5.41 -1.82
N ASP A 295 -7.61 5.01 -3.10
CA ASP A 295 -7.26 3.65 -3.50
C ASP A 295 -5.75 3.42 -3.73
N LYS A 296 -4.88 4.41 -3.49
CA LYS A 296 -3.43 4.22 -3.62
C LYS A 296 -2.84 3.66 -2.33
N GLU A 297 -2.20 2.49 -2.41
CA GLU A 297 -1.17 2.12 -1.43
C GLU A 297 -0.14 3.26 -1.40
N VAL A 298 -0.09 3.97 -0.29
CA VAL A 298 0.96 4.97 -0.04
C VAL A 298 2.26 4.20 0.05
N GLN A 299 3.09 4.28 -0.98
CA GLN A 299 4.44 3.73 -0.95
C GLN A 299 5.17 4.32 0.27
N ALA A 300 5.64 3.40 1.12
CA ALA A 300 6.36 3.72 2.35
C ALA A 300 7.72 4.34 2.08
#